data_85f52b35ab632be3095775d227b1df2f
#
_entry.id   85f52b35ab632be3095775d227b1df2f
#
_cell.length_a   1.000
_cell.length_b   1.000
_cell.length_c   1.000
_cell.angle_alpha   90.00
_cell.angle_beta   90.00
_cell.angle_gamma   90.00
#
_symmetry.space_group_name_H-M   'P 1'
#
loop_
_entity.id
_entity.type
_entity.pdbx_description
1 polymer ?
#
loop_
_entity_poly.entity_id
_entity_poly.type
_entity_poly.pdbx_seq_one_letter_code
_entity_poly.pdbx_strand_id
1 'polypeptide(L)'
;QLDSGESLLYIDRHYLHEVTSPQAFEGLIKKNLKPWRLNANIATPDHNVPTTRGNNFNSESITDEISKIQVVELDKNCNKFGIKQFDIESNKQGIVHVIGPELGFTIPGMTIVCGDSHTSTHGALGCLAMGIGTSEVEHVLATQCLKVSKLKNMNVRFEGEVNENVSSKDIVLYLIRQIGTAGGTGCAIEFSGSYISS
;
A
#
# COMPACT_ATOMS: atom_id res chain seq x y z
N GLN A 1 -5.66 -15.19 -18.54
CA GLN A 1 -6.65 -14.19 -18.95
C GLN A 1 -8.04 -14.79 -18.74
N LEU A 2 -8.99 -13.99 -18.27
CA LEU A 2 -10.39 -14.39 -18.07
C LEU A 2 -11.19 -14.14 -19.37
N ASP A 3 -12.35 -14.78 -19.47
CA ASP A 3 -13.26 -14.60 -20.63
C ASP A 3 -13.73 -13.13 -20.77
N SER A 4 -13.72 -12.37 -19.67
CA SER A 4 -14.01 -10.93 -19.65
C SER A 4 -12.91 -10.04 -20.26
N GLY A 5 -11.77 -10.61 -20.66
CA GLY A 5 -10.58 -9.87 -21.10
C GLY A 5 -9.69 -9.36 -19.96
N GLU A 6 -10.10 -9.54 -18.71
CA GLU A 6 -9.29 -9.23 -17.51
C GLU A 6 -8.32 -10.37 -17.21
N SER A 7 -7.39 -10.13 -16.30
CA SER A 7 -6.42 -11.12 -15.86
C SER A 7 -6.47 -11.26 -14.33
N LEU A 8 -6.20 -12.46 -13.84
CA LEU A 8 -5.87 -12.67 -12.44
C LEU A 8 -4.38 -12.44 -12.29
N LEU A 9 -4.04 -11.42 -11.52
CA LEU A 9 -2.67 -11.10 -11.14
C LEU A 9 -2.39 -11.75 -9.79
N TYR A 10 -1.34 -12.57 -9.72
CA TYR A 10 -0.85 -13.08 -8.44
C TYR A 10 -0.15 -11.96 -7.68
N ILE A 11 -0.36 -11.88 -6.37
CA ILE A 11 0.18 -10.83 -5.52
C ILE A 11 1.29 -11.41 -4.63
N ASP A 12 2.51 -10.92 -4.81
CA ASP A 12 3.67 -11.38 -4.04
C ASP A 12 3.67 -10.83 -2.61
N ARG A 13 3.22 -9.57 -2.44
CA ARG A 13 3.17 -8.88 -1.16
C ARG A 13 1.87 -8.12 -0.98
N HIS A 14 1.22 -8.31 0.15
CA HIS A 14 0.04 -7.57 0.56
C HIS A 14 0.34 -6.85 1.87
N TYR A 15 0.34 -5.53 1.84
CA TYR A 15 0.47 -4.71 3.03
C TYR A 15 -0.90 -4.38 3.61
N LEU A 16 -0.99 -4.44 4.93
CA LEU A 16 -2.23 -4.22 5.69
C LEU A 16 -2.02 -3.12 6.73
N HIS A 17 -3.02 -2.28 6.89
CA HIS A 17 -3.09 -1.29 7.95
C HIS A 17 -4.49 -1.22 8.56
N GLU A 18 -4.65 -0.46 9.63
CA GLU A 18 -5.85 -0.48 10.47
C GLU A 18 -7.08 0.13 9.82
N VAL A 19 -6.95 0.95 8.78
CA VAL A 19 -8.10 1.67 8.19
C VAL A 19 -8.95 0.79 7.29
N THR A 20 -8.32 0.00 6.40
CA THR A 20 -9.05 -0.79 5.39
C THR A 20 -9.16 -2.28 5.72
N SER A 21 -8.35 -2.79 6.63
CA SER A 21 -8.32 -4.21 6.95
C SER A 21 -9.48 -4.71 7.83
N PRO A 22 -10.07 -3.96 8.77
CA PRO A 22 -11.10 -4.50 9.66
C PRO A 22 -12.29 -5.11 8.92
N GLN A 23 -12.83 -4.38 7.94
CA GLN A 23 -13.97 -4.85 7.14
C GLN A 23 -13.60 -6.05 6.25
N ALA A 24 -12.38 -6.08 5.72
CA ALA A 24 -11.89 -7.21 4.94
C ALA A 24 -11.79 -8.48 5.80
N PHE A 25 -11.28 -8.39 7.02
CA PHE A 25 -11.25 -9.51 7.96
C PHE A 25 -12.66 -9.95 8.39
N GLU A 26 -13.56 -9.00 8.63
CA GLU A 26 -14.96 -9.30 8.92
C GLU A 26 -15.61 -10.10 7.78
N GLY A 27 -15.34 -9.71 6.52
CA GLY A 27 -15.80 -10.42 5.34
C GLY A 27 -15.30 -11.86 5.27
N LEU A 28 -14.02 -12.09 5.56
CA LEU A 28 -13.43 -13.44 5.65
C LEU A 28 -14.13 -14.28 6.74
N ILE A 29 -14.34 -13.70 7.92
CA ILE A 29 -14.97 -14.40 9.06
C ILE A 29 -16.41 -14.79 8.69
N LYS A 30 -17.22 -13.88 8.14
CA LYS A 30 -18.60 -14.15 7.72
C LYS A 30 -18.70 -15.25 6.67
N LYS A 31 -17.70 -15.35 5.79
CA LYS A 31 -17.63 -16.38 4.74
C LYS A 31 -16.93 -17.67 5.19
N ASN A 32 -16.49 -17.74 6.45
CA ASN A 32 -15.69 -18.85 6.99
C ASN A 32 -14.42 -19.12 6.16
N LEU A 33 -13.78 -18.06 5.69
CA LEU A 33 -12.54 -18.09 4.93
C LEU A 33 -11.34 -17.73 5.83
N LYS A 34 -10.14 -18.13 5.40
CA LYS A 34 -8.88 -17.77 6.05
C LYS A 34 -7.94 -17.17 5.01
N PRO A 35 -7.01 -16.29 5.43
CA PRO A 35 -5.95 -15.83 4.54
C PRO A 35 -5.19 -17.03 3.97
N TRP A 36 -5.02 -17.04 2.65
CA TRP A 36 -4.46 -18.21 1.97
C TRP A 36 -2.94 -18.32 2.17
N ARG A 37 -2.22 -17.18 2.10
CA ARG A 37 -0.76 -17.17 2.20
C ARG A 37 -0.29 -16.16 3.24
N LEU A 38 -0.16 -16.63 4.48
CA LEU A 38 0.16 -15.76 5.63
C LEU A 38 1.44 -14.95 5.44
N ASN A 39 2.51 -15.59 4.94
CA ASN A 39 3.82 -14.94 4.77
C ASN A 39 3.85 -13.85 3.68
N ALA A 40 2.84 -13.78 2.83
CA ALA A 40 2.71 -12.70 1.86
C ALA A 40 2.12 -11.43 2.46
N ASN A 41 1.47 -11.53 3.62
CA ASN A 41 0.80 -10.43 4.28
C ASN A 41 1.68 -9.86 5.39
N ILE A 42 1.86 -8.55 5.42
CA ILE A 42 2.57 -7.79 6.46
C ILE A 42 1.67 -6.66 6.92
N ALA A 43 1.49 -6.55 8.23
CA ALA A 43 0.62 -5.55 8.83
C ALA A 43 1.39 -4.57 9.71
N THR A 44 0.94 -3.32 9.73
CA THR A 44 1.37 -2.29 10.69
C THR A 44 0.28 -1.24 10.81
N PRO A 45 -0.01 -0.70 12.01
CA PRO A 45 -0.83 0.50 12.13
C PRO A 45 0.01 1.72 11.77
N ASP A 46 -0.49 2.63 10.92
CA ASP A 46 0.27 3.79 10.47
C ASP A 46 -0.57 5.07 10.23
N HIS A 47 -1.89 4.95 10.14
CA HIS A 47 -2.77 6.09 9.94
C HIS A 47 -3.31 6.68 11.25
N ASN A 48 -3.70 5.82 12.18
CA ASN A 48 -4.40 6.18 13.42
C ASN A 48 -3.49 6.06 14.66
N VAL A 49 -2.21 6.30 14.48
CA VAL A 49 -1.23 6.26 15.55
C VAL A 49 -0.71 7.66 15.88
N PRO A 50 -0.48 8.00 17.14
CA PRO A 50 0.08 9.29 17.53
C PRO A 50 1.45 9.52 16.91
N THR A 51 1.74 10.75 16.50
CA THR A 51 3.05 11.17 15.99
C THR A 51 3.95 11.75 17.09
N THR A 52 3.41 11.98 18.28
CA THR A 52 4.17 12.46 19.45
C THR A 52 4.94 11.32 20.07
N ARG A 53 6.27 11.48 20.18
CA ARG A 53 7.11 10.51 20.85
C ARG A 53 6.88 10.58 22.37
N GLY A 54 6.39 9.50 22.95
CA GLY A 54 6.27 9.30 24.39
C GLY A 54 6.97 8.00 24.82
N ASN A 55 7.29 7.88 26.11
CA ASN A 55 7.97 6.69 26.63
C ASN A 55 7.09 5.43 26.70
N ASN A 56 5.77 5.56 26.50
CA ASN A 56 4.81 4.46 26.52
C ASN A 56 3.90 4.59 25.30
N PHE A 57 4.39 4.16 24.15
CA PHE A 57 3.66 4.19 22.91
C PHE A 57 2.87 2.88 22.76
N ASN A 58 1.59 2.91 23.12
CA ASN A 58 0.68 1.77 23.05
C ASN A 58 -0.72 2.24 22.63
N SER A 59 -1.65 1.32 22.42
CA SER A 59 -3.02 1.63 22.01
C SER A 59 -3.77 2.54 22.99
N GLU A 60 -3.41 2.54 24.28
CA GLU A 60 -4.00 3.42 25.30
C GLU A 60 -3.57 4.89 25.12
N SER A 61 -2.49 5.15 24.42
CA SER A 61 -2.04 6.51 24.10
C SER A 61 -2.86 7.19 23.00
N ILE A 62 -3.72 6.43 22.30
CA ILE A 62 -4.59 6.94 21.25
C ILE A 62 -5.83 7.56 21.90
N THR A 63 -5.99 8.86 21.75
CA THR A 63 -7.08 9.62 22.38
C THR A 63 -8.39 9.56 21.63
N ASP A 64 -8.34 9.39 20.31
CA ASP A 64 -9.52 9.21 19.48
C ASP A 64 -10.02 7.76 19.55
N GLU A 65 -11.24 7.57 20.04
CA GLU A 65 -11.81 6.24 20.26
C GLU A 65 -11.97 5.42 18.98
N ILE A 66 -12.30 6.05 17.85
CA ILE A 66 -12.44 5.34 16.55
C ILE A 66 -11.08 4.85 16.08
N SER A 67 -10.08 5.71 16.13
CA SER A 67 -8.68 5.37 15.80
C SER A 67 -8.17 4.23 16.68
N LYS A 68 -8.43 4.30 17.98
CA LYS A 68 -8.05 3.24 18.94
C LYS A 68 -8.71 1.91 18.59
N ILE A 69 -10.00 1.91 18.31
CA ILE A 69 -10.74 0.69 17.93
C ILE A 69 -10.13 0.07 16.68
N GLN A 70 -9.80 0.86 15.66
CA GLN A 70 -9.22 0.34 14.42
C GLN A 70 -7.85 -0.29 14.64
N VAL A 71 -6.97 0.33 15.43
CA VAL A 71 -5.65 -0.23 15.76
C VAL A 71 -5.79 -1.54 16.55
N VAL A 72 -6.62 -1.55 17.59
CA VAL A 72 -6.87 -2.75 18.40
C VAL A 72 -7.50 -3.88 17.56
N GLU A 73 -8.37 -3.54 16.60
CA GLU A 73 -8.99 -4.54 15.73
C GLU A 73 -7.99 -5.14 14.73
N LEU A 74 -7.04 -4.34 14.23
CA LEU A 74 -5.93 -4.85 13.42
C LEU A 74 -5.12 -5.89 14.22
N ASP A 75 -4.76 -5.57 15.48
CA ASP A 75 -4.01 -6.47 16.36
C ASP A 75 -4.75 -7.79 16.60
N LYS A 76 -6.05 -7.72 16.94
CA LYS A 76 -6.89 -8.91 17.14
C LYS A 76 -6.94 -9.79 15.90
N ASN A 77 -7.13 -9.18 14.72
CA ASN A 77 -7.24 -9.91 13.47
C ASN A 77 -5.90 -10.54 13.06
N CYS A 78 -4.79 -9.81 13.19
CA CYS A 78 -3.45 -10.35 12.92
C CYS A 78 -3.13 -11.53 13.84
N ASN A 79 -3.40 -11.40 15.13
CA ASN A 79 -3.22 -12.49 16.10
C ASN A 79 -4.11 -13.69 15.79
N LYS A 80 -5.40 -13.47 15.49
CA LYS A 80 -6.37 -14.52 15.18
C LYS A 80 -5.97 -15.35 13.97
N PHE A 81 -5.46 -14.71 12.93
CA PHE A 81 -5.10 -15.36 11.67
C PHE A 81 -3.62 -15.74 11.56
N GLY A 82 -2.77 -15.29 12.47
CA GLY A 82 -1.33 -15.55 12.44
C GLY A 82 -0.60 -14.70 11.38
N ILE A 83 -1.08 -13.50 11.08
CA ILE A 83 -0.43 -12.58 10.15
C ILE A 83 0.70 -11.85 10.88
N LYS A 84 1.86 -11.75 10.23
CA LYS A 84 2.99 -10.98 10.75
C LYS A 84 2.64 -9.50 10.85
N GLN A 85 2.76 -8.96 12.05
CA GLN A 85 2.49 -7.55 12.33
C GLN A 85 3.68 -6.89 13.02
N PHE A 86 3.88 -5.63 12.72
CA PHE A 86 4.65 -4.68 13.52
C PHE A 86 3.63 -3.76 14.19
N ASP A 87 3.23 -4.14 15.39
CA ASP A 87 2.23 -3.43 16.19
C ASP A 87 2.72 -2.06 16.67
N ILE A 88 1.85 -1.30 17.33
CA ILE A 88 2.15 0.06 17.81
C ILE A 88 3.32 0.09 18.81
N GLU A 89 3.60 -1.00 19.52
CA GLU A 89 4.70 -1.11 20.51
C GLU A 89 6.01 -1.58 19.86
N SER A 90 5.95 -2.04 18.61
CA SER A 90 7.12 -2.53 17.89
C SER A 90 8.09 -1.39 17.56
N ASN A 91 9.37 -1.60 17.80
CA ASN A 91 10.43 -0.69 17.37
C ASN A 91 10.62 -0.64 15.83
N LYS A 92 9.90 -1.48 15.10
CA LYS A 92 9.85 -1.54 13.63
C LYS A 92 8.52 -1.05 13.07
N GLN A 93 7.62 -0.54 13.94
CA GLN A 93 6.39 0.11 13.50
C GLN A 93 6.73 1.40 12.73
N GLY A 94 5.97 1.68 11.70
CA GLY A 94 6.12 2.88 10.88
C GLY A 94 5.18 2.85 9.69
N ILE A 95 5.27 3.88 8.86
CA ILE A 95 4.48 3.98 7.63
C ILE A 95 4.71 2.75 6.77
N VAL A 96 3.64 2.08 6.37
CA VAL A 96 3.71 0.79 5.65
C VAL A 96 4.59 0.84 4.40
N HIS A 97 4.54 1.95 3.66
CA HIS A 97 5.34 2.16 2.45
C HIS A 97 6.82 2.50 2.72
N VAL A 98 7.18 2.76 3.98
CA VAL A 98 8.57 2.99 4.42
C VAL A 98 9.14 1.70 5.01
N ILE A 99 8.43 1.06 5.94
CA ILE A 99 8.93 -0.17 6.58
C ILE A 99 9.04 -1.33 5.59
N GLY A 100 8.19 -1.37 4.56
CA GLY A 100 8.26 -2.38 3.52
C GLY A 100 9.65 -2.47 2.87
N PRO A 101 10.17 -1.40 2.28
CA PRO A 101 11.52 -1.33 1.74
C PRO A 101 12.61 -1.48 2.79
N GLU A 102 12.53 -0.74 3.90
CA GLU A 102 13.59 -0.71 4.93
C GLU A 102 13.83 -2.06 5.59
N LEU A 103 12.77 -2.86 5.75
CA LEU A 103 12.87 -4.20 6.35
C LEU A 103 13.01 -5.32 5.30
N GLY A 104 13.20 -4.97 4.01
CA GLY A 104 13.42 -5.93 2.93
C GLY A 104 12.16 -6.71 2.50
N PHE A 105 10.96 -6.21 2.79
CA PHE A 105 9.72 -6.85 2.34
C PHE A 105 9.28 -6.39 0.95
N THR A 106 9.76 -5.24 0.49
CA THR A 106 9.61 -4.74 -0.88
C THR A 106 10.88 -5.05 -1.66
N ILE A 107 10.77 -5.88 -2.69
CA ILE A 107 11.89 -6.30 -3.52
C ILE A 107 11.54 -6.05 -4.99
N PRO A 108 12.48 -5.55 -5.82
CA PRO A 108 12.24 -5.34 -7.25
C PRO A 108 11.64 -6.56 -7.94
N GLY A 109 10.70 -6.33 -8.85
CA GLY A 109 9.98 -7.37 -9.58
C GLY A 109 8.74 -7.92 -8.89
N MET A 110 8.47 -7.55 -7.62
CA MET A 110 7.25 -7.98 -6.92
C MET A 110 6.00 -7.27 -7.41
N THR A 111 4.88 -7.98 -7.33
CA THR A 111 3.54 -7.42 -7.35
C THR A 111 3.10 -7.10 -5.93
N ILE A 112 2.75 -5.84 -5.66
CA ILE A 112 2.44 -5.34 -4.31
C ILE A 112 1.08 -4.66 -4.30
N VAL A 113 0.29 -4.94 -3.28
CA VAL A 113 -0.97 -4.23 -3.04
C VAL A 113 -1.10 -3.82 -1.57
N CYS A 114 -1.86 -2.76 -1.36
CA CYS A 114 -2.26 -2.26 -0.05
C CYS A 114 -3.60 -1.51 -0.18
N GLY A 115 -4.36 -1.46 0.87
CA GLY A 115 -5.59 -0.65 0.94
C GLY A 115 -5.33 0.85 1.09
N ASP A 116 -4.27 1.37 0.49
CA ASP A 116 -3.79 2.74 0.56
C ASP A 116 -3.48 3.29 -0.84
N SER A 117 -3.86 4.56 -1.09
CA SER A 117 -3.67 5.22 -2.39
C SER A 117 -2.19 5.50 -2.73
N HIS A 118 -1.29 5.51 -1.76
CA HIS A 118 0.14 5.75 -1.95
C HIS A 118 0.94 4.49 -2.29
N THR A 119 0.29 3.34 -2.45
CA THR A 119 0.96 2.04 -2.71
C THR A 119 1.83 2.06 -3.97
N SER A 120 1.45 2.84 -5.00
CA SER A 120 2.23 2.97 -6.24
C SER A 120 3.67 3.50 -6.02
N THR A 121 3.97 4.07 -4.85
CA THR A 121 5.32 4.52 -4.46
C THR A 121 6.37 3.39 -4.54
N HIS A 122 5.97 2.13 -4.32
CA HIS A 122 6.86 0.98 -4.47
C HIS A 122 7.31 0.76 -5.93
N GLY A 123 6.66 1.40 -6.90
CA GLY A 123 7.09 1.44 -8.30
C GLY A 123 8.47 2.04 -8.49
N ALA A 124 8.86 3.02 -7.63
CA ALA A 124 10.20 3.60 -7.62
C ALA A 124 11.30 2.56 -7.28
N LEU A 125 10.91 1.44 -6.67
CA LEU A 125 11.79 0.32 -6.33
C LEU A 125 11.66 -0.85 -7.30
N GLY A 126 11.09 -0.62 -8.50
CA GLY A 126 10.94 -1.64 -9.52
C GLY A 126 9.84 -2.68 -9.26
N CYS A 127 8.81 -2.32 -8.47
CA CYS A 127 7.66 -3.18 -8.21
C CYS A 127 6.46 -2.77 -9.07
N LEU A 128 5.60 -3.73 -9.39
CA LEU A 128 4.25 -3.43 -9.86
C LEU A 128 3.36 -3.28 -8.64
N ALA A 129 3.08 -2.04 -8.25
CA ALA A 129 2.39 -1.75 -7.00
C ALA A 129 1.15 -0.89 -7.21
N MET A 130 0.06 -1.22 -6.52
CA MET A 130 -1.21 -0.52 -6.68
C MET A 130 -2.03 -0.49 -5.39
N GLY A 131 -2.70 0.66 -5.17
CA GLY A 131 -3.71 0.79 -4.14
C GLY A 131 -4.99 0.06 -4.54
N ILE A 132 -5.62 -0.61 -3.57
CA ILE A 132 -6.84 -1.39 -3.78
C ILE A 132 -7.93 -1.02 -2.77
N GLY A 133 -9.18 -1.25 -3.13
CA GLY A 133 -10.31 -1.02 -2.24
C GLY A 133 -10.48 -2.13 -1.19
N THR A 134 -11.28 -1.86 -0.16
CA THR A 134 -11.50 -2.79 0.97
C THR A 134 -11.99 -4.18 0.54
N SER A 135 -12.89 -4.25 -0.45
CA SER A 135 -13.38 -5.52 -0.98
C SER A 135 -12.29 -6.32 -1.72
N GLU A 136 -11.35 -5.62 -2.34
CA GLU A 136 -10.20 -6.22 -3.00
C GLU A 136 -9.17 -6.69 -1.96
N VAL A 137 -9.00 -5.96 -0.83
CA VAL A 137 -8.19 -6.41 0.32
C VAL A 137 -8.70 -7.77 0.82
N GLU A 138 -10.03 -7.91 1.02
CA GLU A 138 -10.63 -9.19 1.39
C GLU A 138 -10.33 -10.28 0.35
N HIS A 139 -10.51 -9.97 -0.93
CA HIS A 139 -10.27 -10.91 -2.02
C HIS A 139 -8.81 -11.38 -2.07
N VAL A 140 -7.86 -10.46 -1.95
CA VAL A 140 -6.42 -10.79 -1.95
C VAL A 140 -6.05 -11.60 -0.71
N LEU A 141 -6.58 -11.28 0.47
CA LEU A 141 -6.39 -12.11 1.67
C LEU A 141 -6.83 -13.55 1.42
N ALA A 142 -8.01 -13.74 0.82
CA ALA A 142 -8.59 -15.05 0.58
C ALA A 142 -7.89 -15.87 -0.52
N THR A 143 -7.36 -15.21 -1.57
CA THR A 143 -6.95 -15.86 -2.82
C THR A 143 -5.52 -15.59 -3.24
N GLN A 144 -4.88 -14.58 -2.67
CA GLN A 144 -3.59 -14.03 -3.09
C GLN A 144 -3.57 -13.54 -4.54
N CYS A 145 -4.72 -13.27 -5.10
CA CYS A 145 -4.88 -12.79 -6.48
C CYS A 145 -5.71 -11.52 -6.52
N LEU A 146 -5.45 -10.70 -7.52
CA LEU A 146 -6.24 -9.52 -7.84
C LEU A 146 -6.73 -9.61 -9.28
N LYS A 147 -8.00 -9.33 -9.50
CA LYS A 147 -8.58 -9.22 -10.84
C LYS A 147 -8.26 -7.83 -11.38
N VAL A 148 -7.54 -7.77 -12.49
CA VAL A 148 -7.06 -6.52 -13.08
C VAL A 148 -7.37 -6.45 -14.57
N SER A 149 -7.73 -5.25 -15.03
CA SER A 149 -7.71 -4.93 -16.45
C SER A 149 -6.29 -4.59 -16.90
N LYS A 150 -5.98 -4.82 -18.18
CA LYS A 150 -4.67 -4.46 -18.72
C LYS A 150 -4.45 -2.96 -18.59
N LEU A 151 -3.38 -2.57 -17.89
CA LEU A 151 -2.98 -1.18 -17.77
C LEU A 151 -2.55 -0.60 -19.11
N LYS A 152 -2.86 0.68 -19.33
CA LYS A 152 -2.34 1.45 -20.45
C LYS A 152 -0.93 1.91 -20.15
N ASN A 153 -0.06 1.92 -21.13
CA ASN A 153 1.28 2.47 -20.98
C ASN A 153 1.22 4.00 -21.11
N MET A 154 1.82 4.71 -20.15
CA MET A 154 1.98 6.16 -20.17
C MET A 154 3.45 6.47 -19.96
N ASN A 155 4.06 7.26 -20.84
CA ASN A 155 5.41 7.79 -20.65
C ASN A 155 5.32 9.28 -20.31
N VAL A 156 5.94 9.67 -19.21
CA VAL A 156 6.10 11.07 -18.79
C VAL A 156 7.57 11.44 -18.94
N ARG A 157 7.87 12.33 -19.89
CA ARG A 157 9.24 12.75 -20.18
C ARG A 157 9.50 14.12 -19.56
N PHE A 158 10.58 14.20 -18.78
CA PHE A 158 11.11 15.44 -18.23
C PHE A 158 12.39 15.79 -18.97
N GLU A 159 12.35 16.90 -19.73
CA GLU A 159 13.45 17.38 -20.54
C GLU A 159 13.99 18.70 -20.02
N GLY A 160 15.29 18.89 -20.08
CA GLY A 160 15.95 20.12 -19.69
C GLY A 160 16.53 20.08 -18.29
N GLU A 161 16.81 21.26 -17.76
CA GLU A 161 17.41 21.47 -16.45
C GLU A 161 16.37 22.04 -15.48
N VAL A 162 16.51 21.73 -14.21
CA VAL A 162 15.63 22.20 -13.13
C VAL A 162 16.42 23.18 -12.26
N ASN A 163 15.79 24.29 -11.87
CA ASN A 163 16.39 25.25 -10.95
C ASN A 163 16.67 24.63 -9.58
N GLU A 164 17.73 25.04 -8.91
CA GLU A 164 18.18 24.53 -7.61
C GLU A 164 17.09 24.50 -6.52
N ASN A 165 16.10 25.39 -6.59
CA ASN A 165 15.03 25.50 -5.61
C ASN A 165 13.78 24.66 -5.95
N VAL A 166 13.81 23.86 -7.01
CA VAL A 166 12.69 23.01 -7.45
C VAL A 166 12.95 21.57 -7.00
N SER A 167 12.04 21.04 -6.22
CA SER A 167 12.08 19.67 -5.73
C SER A 167 11.32 18.69 -6.66
N SER A 168 11.57 17.41 -6.52
CA SER A 168 10.80 16.36 -7.22
C SER A 168 9.30 16.46 -6.94
N LYS A 169 8.91 16.93 -5.76
CA LYS A 169 7.50 17.17 -5.41
C LYS A 169 6.88 18.27 -6.28
N ASP A 170 7.62 19.37 -6.53
CA ASP A 170 7.14 20.47 -7.38
C ASP A 170 6.91 19.99 -8.82
N ILE A 171 7.83 19.13 -9.32
CA ILE A 171 7.71 18.53 -10.66
C ILE A 171 6.46 17.67 -10.76
N VAL A 172 6.21 16.81 -9.76
CA VAL A 172 5.02 15.94 -9.74
C VAL A 172 3.74 16.77 -9.59
N LEU A 173 3.73 17.82 -8.77
CA LEU A 173 2.58 18.72 -8.64
C LEU A 173 2.31 19.48 -9.95
N TYR A 174 3.37 19.88 -10.66
CA TYR A 174 3.22 20.46 -11.98
C TYR A 174 2.60 19.49 -12.99
N LEU A 175 3.07 18.23 -12.99
CA LEU A 175 2.48 17.17 -13.82
C LEU A 175 0.99 16.99 -13.51
N ILE A 176 0.62 16.88 -12.23
CA ILE A 176 -0.77 16.74 -11.81
C ILE A 176 -1.62 17.92 -12.27
N ARG A 177 -1.06 19.13 -12.22
CA ARG A 177 -1.74 20.32 -12.77
C ARG A 177 -2.05 20.19 -14.26
N GLN A 178 -1.18 19.52 -15.04
CA GLN A 178 -1.38 19.36 -16.50
C GLN A 178 -2.40 18.28 -16.83
N ILE A 179 -2.34 17.13 -16.14
CA ILE A 179 -3.15 15.95 -16.49
C ILE A 179 -4.35 15.72 -15.55
N GLY A 180 -4.45 16.49 -14.47
CA GLY A 180 -5.46 16.31 -13.42
C GLY A 180 -5.10 15.21 -12.43
N THR A 181 -5.81 15.17 -11.30
CA THR A 181 -5.58 14.21 -10.21
C THR A 181 -5.85 12.74 -10.61
N ALA A 182 -6.69 12.52 -11.62
CA ALA A 182 -7.03 11.20 -12.14
C ALA A 182 -6.31 10.86 -13.45
N GLY A 183 -5.39 11.72 -13.93
CA GLY A 183 -4.77 11.58 -15.25
C GLY A 183 -3.97 10.30 -15.45
N GLY A 184 -3.45 9.71 -14.39
CA GLY A 184 -2.72 8.44 -14.40
C GLY A 184 -3.57 7.20 -14.13
N THR A 185 -4.88 7.34 -13.90
CA THR A 185 -5.75 6.22 -13.54
C THR A 185 -5.78 5.15 -14.64
N GLY A 186 -5.55 3.91 -14.27
CA GLY A 186 -5.51 2.78 -15.20
C GLY A 186 -4.27 2.73 -16.09
N CYS A 187 -3.22 3.50 -15.74
CA CYS A 187 -1.95 3.51 -16.46
C CYS A 187 -0.82 2.89 -15.64
N ALA A 188 0.10 2.22 -16.33
CA ALA A 188 1.46 2.01 -15.85
C ALA A 188 2.30 3.19 -16.35
N ILE A 189 2.84 3.99 -15.41
CA ILE A 189 3.54 5.24 -15.74
C ILE A 189 5.04 4.99 -15.68
N GLU A 190 5.73 5.32 -16.77
CA GLU A 190 7.18 5.36 -16.85
C GLU A 190 7.65 6.81 -16.91
N PHE A 191 8.61 7.13 -16.05
CA PHE A 191 9.27 8.43 -16.05
C PHE A 191 10.59 8.35 -16.82
N SER A 192 10.81 9.28 -17.75
CA SER A 192 11.98 9.30 -18.62
C SER A 192 12.42 10.72 -18.97
N GLY A 193 13.45 10.85 -19.80
CA GLY A 193 13.98 12.13 -20.26
C GLY A 193 15.32 12.50 -19.64
N SER A 194 15.91 13.60 -20.12
CA SER A 194 17.28 14.02 -19.72
C SER A 194 17.41 14.29 -18.23
N TYR A 195 16.37 14.83 -17.59
CA TYR A 195 16.33 15.08 -16.14
C TYR A 195 16.35 13.80 -15.30
N ILE A 196 15.71 12.72 -15.77
CA ILE A 196 15.67 11.44 -15.04
C ILE A 196 16.96 10.65 -15.21
N SER A 197 17.66 10.86 -16.33
CA SER A 197 18.89 10.14 -16.66
C SER A 197 20.16 10.76 -16.08
N SER A 198 20.07 11.99 -15.56
CA SER A 198 21.18 12.73 -14.92
C SER A 198 21.32 12.36 -13.46
#